data_8b41610796399ce0c04c0a988428c5b8
#
_entry.id   8b41610796399ce0c04c0a988428c5b8
#
_cell.length_a   1.000
_cell.length_b   1.000
_cell.length_c   1.000
_cell.angle_alpha   90.00
_cell.angle_beta   90.00
_cell.angle_gamma   90.00
#
_symmetry.space_group_name_H-M   'P 1'
#
loop_
_entity.id
_entity.type
_entity.pdbx_description
1 polymer ?
#
loop_
_entity_poly.entity_id
_entity_poly.type
_entity_poly.pdbx_seq_one_letter_code
_entity_poly.pdbx_strand_id
1 'polypeptide(L)'
;RQGIGRPLKIGKEELVGLLRALELFLEEDQDAKQDEWRERSRRVAASLDGLGGVSTEITGGGKVSVAPEAVVTLDEEVTPLTCVELVAALREEEPRVFVGADAAEDGRFVVNPMCLDDDQVEYVVERISAQLTTD
;
A
#
# COMPACT_ATOMS: atom_id res chain seq x y z
N ARG A 1 0.34 -47.71 -4.31
CA ARG A 1 -0.07 -46.54 -5.15
C ARG A 1 0.28 -45.26 -4.40
N GLN A 2 1.04 -44.38 -5.04
CA GLN A 2 1.39 -43.08 -4.46
C GLN A 2 0.30 -42.08 -4.84
N GLY A 3 -0.35 -41.44 -3.84
CA GLY A 3 -1.34 -40.39 -4.06
C GLY A 3 -0.73 -39.12 -4.66
N ILE A 4 -1.56 -38.33 -5.35
CA ILE A 4 -1.18 -37.07 -6.05
C ILE A 4 -0.46 -36.09 -5.12
N GLY A 5 -0.81 -36.03 -3.83
CA GLY A 5 -0.18 -35.15 -2.85
C GLY A 5 1.17 -35.60 -2.26
N ARG A 6 1.71 -36.76 -2.71
CA ARG A 6 2.95 -37.29 -2.13
C ARG A 6 4.21 -36.43 -2.39
N PRO A 7 4.36 -35.72 -3.52
CA PRO A 7 5.44 -34.76 -3.69
C PRO A 7 5.23 -33.44 -2.95
N LEU A 8 4.03 -33.17 -2.43
CA LEU A 8 3.67 -31.97 -1.68
C LEU A 8 3.88 -32.17 -0.17
N LYS A 9 4.97 -32.82 0.20
CA LYS A 9 5.32 -33.00 1.61
C LYS A 9 5.79 -31.68 2.20
N ILE A 10 5.26 -31.35 3.38
CA ILE A 10 5.73 -30.24 4.20
C ILE A 10 6.77 -30.77 5.21
N GLY A 11 7.85 -30.07 5.43
CA GLY A 11 8.83 -30.35 6.46
C GLY A 11 8.28 -30.05 7.86
N LYS A 12 8.90 -30.63 8.88
CA LYS A 12 8.49 -30.39 10.27
C LYS A 12 8.75 -28.95 10.68
N GLU A 13 9.81 -28.35 10.16
CA GLU A 13 10.22 -26.99 10.41
C GLU A 13 9.17 -26.00 9.87
N GLU A 14 8.68 -26.24 8.65
CA GLU A 14 7.65 -25.42 8.03
C GLU A 14 6.32 -25.55 8.78
N LEU A 15 5.98 -26.76 9.25
CA LEU A 15 4.79 -27.01 10.05
C LEU A 15 4.85 -26.25 11.39
N VAL A 16 5.99 -26.33 12.10
CA VAL A 16 6.18 -25.61 13.37
C VAL A 16 6.16 -24.10 13.14
N GLY A 17 6.78 -23.61 12.07
CA GLY A 17 6.76 -22.20 11.69
C GLY A 17 5.34 -21.70 11.43
N LEU A 18 4.54 -22.47 10.67
CA LEU A 18 3.15 -22.15 10.41
C LEU A 18 2.29 -22.15 11.68
N LEU A 19 2.46 -23.13 12.56
CA LEU A 19 1.74 -23.18 13.82
C LEU A 19 2.07 -21.97 14.69
N ARG A 20 3.34 -21.57 14.77
CA ARG A 20 3.75 -20.39 15.53
C ARG A 20 3.20 -19.10 14.93
N ALA A 21 3.22 -18.97 13.60
CA ALA A 21 2.61 -17.83 12.91
C ALA A 21 1.11 -17.72 13.17
N LEU A 22 0.40 -18.87 13.18
CA LEU A 22 -1.02 -18.91 13.48
C LEU A 22 -1.32 -18.54 14.95
N GLU A 23 -0.51 -19.02 15.90
CA GLU A 23 -0.63 -18.62 17.30
C GLU A 23 -0.50 -17.10 17.45
N LEU A 24 0.57 -16.51 16.88
CA LEU A 24 0.79 -15.07 16.90
C LEU A 24 -0.37 -14.29 16.27
N PHE A 25 -0.88 -14.77 15.14
CA PHE A 25 -2.03 -14.16 14.47
C PHE A 25 -3.30 -14.17 15.33
N LEU A 26 -3.52 -15.26 16.08
CA LEU A 26 -4.69 -15.37 16.97
C LEU A 26 -4.53 -14.54 18.26
N GLU A 27 -3.31 -14.27 18.69
CA GLU A 27 -2.99 -13.41 19.84
C GLU A 27 -3.07 -11.91 19.49
N GLU A 28 -2.95 -11.56 18.19
CA GLU A 28 -2.92 -10.20 17.72
C GLU A 28 -4.33 -9.58 17.72
N ASP A 29 -4.42 -8.32 18.16
CA ASP A 29 -5.66 -7.53 18.06
C ASP A 29 -5.85 -7.06 16.62
N GLN A 30 -6.63 -7.81 15.86
CA GLN A 30 -6.87 -7.53 14.44
C GLN A 30 -7.65 -6.23 14.22
N ASP A 31 -8.52 -5.84 15.14
CA ASP A 31 -9.29 -4.60 15.04
C ASP A 31 -8.37 -3.39 15.27
N ALA A 32 -7.49 -3.43 16.27
CA ALA A 32 -6.50 -2.40 16.52
C ALA A 32 -5.55 -2.23 15.31
N LYS A 33 -5.15 -3.33 14.69
CA LYS A 33 -4.30 -3.30 13.49
C LYS A 33 -5.00 -2.69 12.27
N GLN A 34 -6.27 -3.01 12.08
CA GLN A 34 -7.09 -2.38 11.02
C GLN A 34 -7.25 -0.88 11.25
N ASP A 35 -7.40 -0.44 12.50
CA ASP A 35 -7.51 0.97 12.85
C ASP A 35 -6.18 1.72 12.62
N GLU A 36 -5.04 1.10 12.93
CA GLU A 36 -3.71 1.63 12.64
C GLU A 36 -3.50 1.84 11.13
N TRP A 37 -3.81 0.84 10.30
CA TRP A 37 -3.72 0.97 8.85
C TRP A 37 -4.67 2.02 8.30
N ARG A 38 -5.89 2.10 8.84
CA ARG A 38 -6.86 3.13 8.44
C ARG A 38 -6.38 4.53 8.77
N GLU A 39 -5.73 4.71 9.92
CA GLU A 39 -5.18 6.01 10.30
C GLU A 39 -4.00 6.42 9.40
N ARG A 40 -3.13 5.48 9.05
CA ARG A 40 -2.05 5.73 8.07
C ARG A 40 -2.62 6.11 6.69
N SER A 41 -3.63 5.39 6.21
CA SER A 41 -4.30 5.74 4.96
C SER A 41 -4.96 7.11 5.00
N ARG A 42 -5.56 7.50 6.13
CA ARG A 42 -6.10 8.85 6.32
C ARG A 42 -5.03 9.93 6.29
N ARG A 43 -3.87 9.68 6.88
CA ARG A 43 -2.74 10.62 6.83
C ARG A 43 -2.25 10.82 5.41
N VAL A 44 -2.08 9.73 4.65
CA VAL A 44 -1.74 9.82 3.22
C VAL A 44 -2.78 10.64 2.47
N ALA A 45 -4.06 10.28 2.60
CA ALA A 45 -5.14 10.97 1.92
C ALA A 45 -5.20 12.46 2.30
N ALA A 46 -5.19 12.79 3.58
CA ALA A 46 -5.26 14.18 4.06
C ALA A 46 -4.07 15.04 3.62
N SER A 47 -2.90 14.43 3.45
CA SER A 47 -1.69 15.16 3.03
C SER A 47 -1.65 15.41 1.52
N LEU A 48 -2.26 14.54 0.72
CA LEU A 48 -2.27 14.65 -0.73
C LEU A 48 -3.54 15.34 -1.25
N ASP A 49 -4.65 15.22 -0.52
CA ASP A 49 -5.92 15.86 -0.87
C ASP A 49 -5.77 17.39 -0.78
N GLY A 50 -6.10 18.06 -1.86
CA GLY A 50 -5.94 19.52 -1.95
C GLY A 50 -4.67 19.98 -2.67
N LEU A 51 -3.76 19.09 -3.05
CA LEU A 51 -2.78 19.39 -4.08
C LEU A 51 -3.51 19.61 -5.41
N GLY A 52 -3.03 20.55 -6.22
CA GLY A 52 -3.67 20.90 -7.49
C GLY A 52 -3.83 19.66 -8.39
N GLY A 53 -5.05 19.30 -8.74
CA GLY A 53 -5.35 18.15 -9.60
C GLY A 53 -5.27 16.79 -8.90
N VAL A 54 -5.21 16.74 -7.57
CA VAL A 54 -5.17 15.50 -6.80
C VAL A 54 -6.47 15.31 -6.02
N SER A 55 -7.04 14.13 -6.07
CA SER A 55 -8.15 13.70 -5.21
C SER A 55 -7.86 12.34 -4.59
N THR A 56 -8.36 12.12 -3.39
CA THR A 56 -8.07 10.92 -2.62
C THR A 56 -9.35 10.27 -2.10
N GLU A 57 -9.34 8.95 -2.03
CA GLU A 57 -10.37 8.18 -1.35
C GLU A 57 -9.73 7.02 -0.55
N ILE A 58 -10.40 6.56 0.50
CA ILE A 58 -9.97 5.40 1.27
C ILE A 58 -10.87 4.23 0.93
N THR A 59 -10.26 3.15 0.47
CA THR A 59 -10.95 1.92 0.10
C THR A 59 -10.44 0.73 0.90
N GLY A 60 -11.14 -0.40 0.85
CA GLY A 60 -10.69 -1.63 1.50
C GLY A 60 -10.98 -1.69 3.01
N GLY A 61 -10.26 -2.55 3.71
CA GLY A 61 -10.48 -2.81 5.15
C GLY A 61 -11.76 -3.60 5.44
N GLY A 62 -12.27 -4.35 4.48
CA GLY A 62 -13.44 -5.20 4.59
C GLY A 62 -13.12 -6.66 4.27
N LYS A 63 -14.16 -7.43 3.95
CA LYS A 63 -14.01 -8.88 3.64
C LYS A 63 -13.18 -9.19 2.39
N VAL A 64 -12.96 -8.22 1.52
CA VAL A 64 -12.30 -8.41 0.21
C VAL A 64 -10.87 -7.85 0.21
N SER A 65 -10.61 -6.77 0.95
CA SER A 65 -9.28 -6.18 1.11
C SER A 65 -8.80 -6.33 2.54
N VAL A 66 -7.55 -6.75 2.71
CA VAL A 66 -6.96 -7.01 4.03
C VAL A 66 -6.75 -5.71 4.80
N ALA A 67 -6.33 -4.65 4.13
CA ALA A 67 -6.05 -3.36 4.76
C ALA A 67 -6.83 -2.23 4.07
N PRO A 68 -7.21 -1.17 4.81
CA PRO A 68 -7.62 0.08 4.20
C PRO A 68 -6.46 0.69 3.41
N GLU A 69 -6.74 1.21 2.21
CA GLU A 69 -5.75 1.76 1.29
C GLU A 69 -6.15 3.18 0.87
N ALA A 70 -5.17 4.03 0.62
CA ALA A 70 -5.41 5.34 0.01
C ALA A 70 -5.30 5.23 -1.51
N VAL A 71 -6.40 5.41 -2.21
CA VAL A 71 -6.45 5.55 -3.66
C VAL A 71 -6.27 7.02 -4.00
N VAL A 72 -5.32 7.33 -4.84
CA VAL A 72 -5.00 8.67 -5.30
C VAL A 72 -5.32 8.76 -6.79
N THR A 73 -6.10 9.76 -7.17
CA THR A 73 -6.47 10.03 -8.56
C THR A 73 -5.88 11.38 -8.96
N LEU A 74 -5.22 11.41 -10.11
CA LEU A 74 -4.63 12.60 -10.70
C LEU A 74 -5.52 13.11 -11.84
N ASP A 75 -5.78 14.41 -11.84
CA ASP A 75 -6.24 15.14 -13.01
C ASP A 75 -5.00 15.53 -13.83
N GLU A 76 -4.68 14.72 -14.82
CA GLU A 76 -3.46 14.87 -15.63
C GLU A 76 -3.48 16.12 -16.54
N GLU A 77 -4.60 16.83 -16.62
CA GLU A 77 -4.66 18.16 -17.27
C GLU A 77 -4.16 19.28 -16.34
N VAL A 78 -4.11 19.00 -15.02
CA VAL A 78 -3.73 19.97 -13.97
C VAL A 78 -2.38 19.63 -13.33
N THR A 79 -2.10 18.35 -13.12
CA THR A 79 -0.85 17.89 -12.49
C THR A 79 0.35 18.04 -13.44
N PRO A 80 1.56 18.32 -12.91
CA PRO A 80 2.78 18.48 -13.74
C PRO A 80 3.23 17.17 -14.39
N LEU A 81 2.82 16.01 -13.86
CA LEU A 81 3.16 14.68 -14.33
C LEU A 81 1.88 13.86 -14.52
N THR A 82 1.90 12.97 -15.49
CA THR A 82 0.95 11.87 -15.58
C THR A 82 1.17 10.87 -14.44
N CYS A 83 0.18 10.07 -14.12
CA CYS A 83 0.32 9.05 -13.08
C CYS A 83 1.41 8.03 -13.41
N VAL A 84 1.58 7.66 -14.67
CA VAL A 84 2.63 6.76 -15.15
C VAL A 84 4.02 7.37 -14.93
N GLU A 85 4.19 8.66 -15.25
CA GLU A 85 5.45 9.38 -15.03
C GLU A 85 5.76 9.53 -13.54
N LEU A 86 4.76 9.87 -12.72
CA LEU A 86 4.90 9.93 -11.26
C LEU A 86 5.37 8.58 -10.69
N VAL A 87 4.72 7.49 -11.06
CA VAL A 87 5.09 6.13 -10.60
C VAL A 87 6.51 5.78 -11.02
N ALA A 88 6.93 6.17 -12.22
CA ALA A 88 8.31 5.97 -12.69
C ALA A 88 9.30 6.80 -11.86
N ALA A 89 9.02 8.09 -11.63
CA ALA A 89 9.86 8.98 -10.83
C ALA A 89 10.03 8.47 -9.38
N LEU A 90 8.95 8.01 -8.74
CA LEU A 90 9.00 7.44 -7.39
C LEU A 90 9.92 6.22 -7.27
N ARG A 91 10.06 5.43 -8.32
CA ARG A 91 10.97 4.28 -8.37
C ARG A 91 12.45 4.65 -8.51
N GLU A 92 12.74 5.88 -8.91
CA GLU A 92 14.11 6.42 -9.00
C GLU A 92 14.55 7.17 -7.74
N GLU A 93 13.63 7.36 -6.77
CA GLU A 93 13.94 7.94 -5.45
C GLU A 93 14.94 7.06 -4.65
N GLU A 94 15.61 7.66 -3.68
CA GLU A 94 16.53 6.95 -2.77
C GLU A 94 16.18 7.31 -1.30
N PRO A 95 15.54 6.39 -0.56
CA PRO A 95 15.04 5.04 -0.92
C PRO A 95 13.92 5.05 -1.97
N ARG A 96 13.85 3.99 -2.76
CA ARG A 96 12.80 3.82 -3.79
C ARG A 96 11.42 3.69 -3.20
N VAL A 97 10.43 4.32 -3.84
CA VAL A 97 9.03 4.24 -3.44
C VAL A 97 8.26 3.40 -4.46
N PHE A 98 7.57 2.38 -3.97
CA PHE A 98 6.70 1.52 -4.78
C PHE A 98 5.24 1.71 -4.33
N VAL A 99 4.38 2.03 -5.27
CA VAL A 99 2.94 2.18 -5.09
C VAL A 99 2.19 1.16 -5.95
N GLY A 100 0.93 0.87 -5.63
CA GLY A 100 0.07 0.05 -6.47
C GLY A 100 -0.28 0.81 -7.75
N ALA A 101 0.22 0.34 -8.90
CA ALA A 101 0.19 1.06 -10.16
C ALA A 101 -0.68 0.38 -11.23
N ASP A 102 -1.55 -0.56 -10.86
CA ASP A 102 -2.37 -1.34 -11.80
C ASP A 102 -3.35 -0.47 -12.62
N ALA A 103 -3.71 0.70 -12.10
CA ALA A 103 -4.57 1.68 -12.75
C ALA A 103 -3.84 2.99 -13.11
N ALA A 104 -2.50 2.96 -13.25
CA ALA A 104 -1.73 4.17 -13.55
C ALA A 104 -2.07 4.77 -14.92
N GLU A 105 -2.41 3.95 -15.91
CA GLU A 105 -2.89 4.42 -17.23
C GLU A 105 -4.26 5.12 -17.15
N ASP A 106 -5.04 4.89 -16.09
CA ASP A 106 -6.30 5.56 -15.79
C ASP A 106 -6.12 6.77 -14.83
N GLY A 107 -4.91 7.24 -14.63
CA GLY A 107 -4.58 8.35 -13.74
C GLY A 107 -4.69 8.02 -12.24
N ARG A 108 -4.62 6.74 -11.83
CA ARG A 108 -4.81 6.32 -10.43
C ARG A 108 -3.69 5.42 -9.94
N PHE A 109 -3.32 5.62 -8.67
CA PHE A 109 -2.42 4.73 -7.95
C PHE A 109 -2.88 4.51 -6.50
N VAL A 110 -2.31 3.51 -5.84
CA VAL A 110 -2.71 3.10 -4.49
C VAL A 110 -1.50 3.13 -3.56
N VAL A 111 -1.66 3.75 -2.39
CA VAL A 111 -0.73 3.63 -1.27
C VAL A 111 -1.31 2.66 -0.26
N ASN A 112 -0.66 1.50 -0.12
CA ASN A 112 -1.04 0.48 0.85
C ASN A 112 -0.16 0.61 2.11
N PRO A 113 -0.73 0.94 3.28
CA PRO A 113 0.04 1.21 4.50
C PRO A 113 0.46 -0.05 5.27
N MET A 114 0.07 -1.24 4.81
CA MET A 114 0.18 -2.49 5.58
C MET A 114 1.61 -2.83 6.01
N CYS A 115 2.59 -2.48 5.16
CA CYS A 115 4.02 -2.75 5.41
C CYS A 115 4.83 -1.48 5.70
N LEU A 116 4.17 -0.34 5.94
CA LEU A 116 4.83 0.93 6.24
C LEU A 116 4.72 1.24 7.73
N ASP A 117 5.78 1.75 8.32
CA ASP A 117 5.74 2.46 9.60
C ASP A 117 5.40 3.94 9.40
N ASP A 118 5.31 4.68 10.49
CA ASP A 118 4.87 6.08 10.44
C ASP A 118 5.86 7.00 9.74
N ASP A 119 7.17 6.77 9.91
CA ASP A 119 8.23 7.54 9.25
C ASP A 119 8.25 7.26 7.75
N GLN A 120 8.01 6.01 7.36
CA GLN A 120 7.91 5.60 5.96
C GLN A 120 6.67 6.19 5.29
N VAL A 121 5.54 6.29 6.00
CA VAL A 121 4.34 6.97 5.49
C VAL A 121 4.64 8.44 5.22
N GLU A 122 5.31 9.13 6.14
CA GLU A 122 5.70 10.53 5.98
C GLU A 122 6.63 10.71 4.78
N TYR A 123 7.64 9.86 4.64
CA TYR A 123 8.55 9.86 3.49
C TYR A 123 7.83 9.66 2.17
N VAL A 124 6.91 8.67 2.09
CA VAL A 124 6.13 8.41 0.86
C VAL A 124 5.30 9.63 0.48
N VAL A 125 4.62 10.24 1.44
CA VAL A 125 3.83 11.46 1.21
C VAL A 125 4.71 12.62 0.74
N GLU A 126 5.86 12.83 1.37
CA GLU A 126 6.81 13.87 0.98
C GLU A 126 7.29 13.69 -0.46
N ARG A 127 7.66 12.46 -0.85
CA ARG A 127 8.14 12.19 -2.22
C ARG A 127 7.05 12.37 -3.26
N ILE A 128 5.83 11.89 -3.00
CA ILE A 128 4.69 12.10 -3.90
C ILE A 128 4.41 13.61 -4.04
N SER A 129 4.34 14.34 -2.93
CA SER A 129 4.07 15.77 -2.95
C SER A 129 5.14 16.56 -3.70
N ALA A 130 6.42 16.22 -3.50
CA ALA A 130 7.53 16.87 -4.20
C ALA A 130 7.47 16.70 -5.71
N GLN A 131 7.03 15.54 -6.20
CA GLN A 131 6.88 15.29 -7.64
C GLN A 131 5.64 15.99 -8.24
N LEU A 132 4.61 16.26 -7.44
CA LEU A 132 3.36 16.89 -7.89
C LEU A 132 3.32 18.41 -7.66
N THR A 133 4.30 18.96 -6.93
CA THR A 133 4.41 20.40 -6.70
C THR A 133 5.53 20.94 -7.59
N THR A 134 5.17 21.68 -8.63
CA THR A 134 6.17 22.41 -9.42
C THR A 134 6.55 23.69 -8.66
N ASP A 135 7.85 23.91 -8.44
CA ASP A 135 8.39 25.21 -8.02
C ASP A 135 8.18 26.30 -9.09
#